data_e91af7340a910960e8c37f1ac33794f8
#
_entry.id   e91af7340a910960e8c37f1ac33794f8
#
_cell.length_a   1.000
_cell.length_b   1.000
_cell.length_c   1.000
_cell.angle_alpha   90.00
_cell.angle_beta   90.00
_cell.angle_gamma   90.00
#
_symmetry.space_group_name_H-M   'P 1'
#
loop_
_entity.id
_entity.type
_entity.pdbx_description
1 polymer ?
#
loop_
_entity_poly.entity_id
_entity_poly.type
_entity_poly.pdbx_seq_one_letter_code
_entity_poly.pdbx_strand_id
1 'polypeptide(L)'
;MHSFRKLWQNSRRKPWHKIQRKARQQSRKVFHEAFHASVRRAIHAATATIRRIIAAAAGLAAIVGLAACGQSADTRTHISVWSWEPSMETVVQRFESENPDIAVDLTSISGYDNLNTAIQDGYNMPDVAQIEYHALRQYAVSSQLLDLTGRVGSDFGSFYTPGTWASVHLADNVYGLPMDSGPMAFFYNKTVFDDAGVDATKIRTWDDYYEAAKKIKATGAYITADSGDASFYDAMIWLAGGKPFATSQDGKNVTVNLTSDKGVRKFTAFWQKMINEDLIDTRSTTWSDGWKRGLGRGTIASVFSGAWMTSLLQSDVPGSAGLWRVAQMPTADGKQVTAENGGSAICVLQSTRKPDAAYRFAEFVAHNAEGISARVDGGAFPADLPTLTSPEFLSRTTIKDSRGLDIPYFGGQQFNRVLAQAAKNVTTGYQYLPFEVYARSDFSATVGTAYRWANSWQSYVKRQKAVKEGLLDDDGKPLKPFDKPTDKVTLKQGIALWEKDIKEYGTNQGFTVQ
;
A
#
# COMPACT_ATOMS: atom_id res chain seq x y z
N MET A 1 27.16 30.86 52.59
CA MET A 1 26.39 30.45 51.39
C MET A 1 27.16 29.42 50.52
N HIS A 2 27.72 28.37 51.11
CA HIS A 2 28.49 27.37 50.33
C HIS A 2 28.08 25.91 50.65
N SER A 3 27.00 25.70 51.40
CA SER A 3 26.61 24.37 51.87
C SER A 3 25.33 23.79 51.26
N PHE A 4 24.59 24.53 50.42
CA PHE A 4 23.31 24.07 49.84
C PHE A 4 23.41 23.54 48.39
N ARG A 5 24.57 23.66 47.72
CA ARG A 5 24.74 23.19 46.33
C ARG A 5 25.20 21.74 46.19
N LYS A 6 25.67 21.09 47.26
CA LYS A 6 26.16 19.69 47.20
C LYS A 6 25.07 18.62 47.50
N LEU A 7 23.92 19.00 48.03
CA LEU A 7 22.84 18.05 48.33
C LEU A 7 21.84 17.81 47.18
N TRP A 8 21.88 18.62 46.10
CA TRP A 8 20.95 18.52 45.00
C TRP A 8 21.48 17.72 43.79
N GLN A 9 22.75 17.39 43.76
CA GLN A 9 23.35 16.62 42.66
C GLN A 9 23.40 15.10 42.87
N ASN A 10 23.07 14.61 44.08
CA ASN A 10 23.12 13.17 44.39
C ASN A 10 21.76 12.45 44.47
N SER A 11 20.63 13.12 44.20
CA SER A 11 19.32 12.51 44.29
C SER A 11 18.65 12.11 42.95
N ARG A 12 19.34 12.27 41.82
CA ARG A 12 18.74 11.98 40.50
C ARG A 12 19.50 10.97 39.66
N ARG A 13 19.91 9.81 40.24
CA ARG A 13 20.23 8.62 39.39
C ARG A 13 20.17 7.35 40.23
N LYS A 14 19.08 6.57 40.05
CA LYS A 14 18.81 5.19 40.49
C LYS A 14 17.75 5.06 41.59
N PRO A 15 16.48 4.99 41.25
CA PRO A 15 15.67 3.81 41.57
C PRO A 15 14.66 3.37 40.50
N TRP A 16 14.33 4.19 39.50
CA TRP A 16 13.25 3.85 38.55
C TRP A 16 13.53 2.62 37.65
N HIS A 17 14.76 2.42 37.19
CA HIS A 17 15.09 1.25 36.39
C HIS A 17 15.06 -0.09 37.15
N LYS A 18 15.34 -0.08 38.47
CA LYS A 18 15.23 -1.31 39.29
C LYS A 18 13.77 -1.67 39.60
N ILE A 19 12.91 -0.70 39.78
CA ILE A 19 11.47 -0.89 40.03
C ILE A 19 10.79 -1.40 38.76
N GLN A 20 11.08 -0.82 37.59
CA GLN A 20 10.53 -1.28 36.31
C GLN A 20 11.03 -2.69 35.92
N ARG A 21 12.29 -3.03 36.25
CA ARG A 21 12.82 -4.37 35.99
C ARG A 21 12.16 -5.43 36.89
N LYS A 22 11.96 -5.12 38.19
CA LYS A 22 11.24 -6.02 39.11
C LYS A 22 9.76 -6.18 38.74
N ALA A 23 9.09 -5.10 38.37
CA ALA A 23 7.69 -5.15 37.92
C ALA A 23 7.53 -5.98 36.63
N ARG A 24 8.43 -5.83 35.65
CA ARG A 24 8.43 -6.64 34.42
C ARG A 24 8.76 -8.11 34.66
N GLN A 25 9.65 -8.42 35.59
CA GLN A 25 9.95 -9.81 35.98
C GLN A 25 8.80 -10.47 36.73
N GLN A 26 8.13 -9.73 37.60
CA GLN A 26 6.98 -10.23 38.37
C GLN A 26 5.76 -10.45 37.47
N SER A 27 5.48 -9.52 36.55
CA SER A 27 4.41 -9.67 35.56
C SER A 27 4.66 -10.85 34.61
N ARG A 28 5.91 -11.07 34.18
CA ARG A 28 6.26 -12.23 33.34
C ARG A 28 6.08 -13.55 34.10
N LYS A 29 6.42 -13.60 35.40
CA LYS A 29 6.28 -14.82 36.21
C LYS A 29 4.81 -15.17 36.45
N VAL A 30 3.98 -14.18 36.79
CA VAL A 30 2.53 -14.37 36.99
C VAL A 30 1.85 -14.76 35.66
N PHE A 31 2.25 -14.16 34.53
CA PHE A 31 1.71 -14.52 33.22
C PHE A 31 2.13 -15.95 32.80
N HIS A 32 3.36 -16.33 33.08
CA HIS A 32 3.87 -17.67 32.75
C HIS A 32 3.20 -18.77 33.59
N GLU A 33 3.03 -18.54 34.89
CA GLU A 33 2.34 -19.47 35.80
C GLU A 33 0.85 -19.60 35.49
N ALA A 34 0.16 -18.49 35.16
CA ALA A 34 -1.25 -18.51 34.76
C ALA A 34 -1.45 -19.21 33.40
N PHE A 35 -0.55 -18.99 32.44
CA PHE A 35 -0.58 -19.65 31.14
C PHE A 35 -0.38 -21.17 31.27
N HIS A 36 0.62 -21.62 32.03
CA HIS A 36 0.87 -23.06 32.25
C HIS A 36 -0.25 -23.75 33.04
N ALA A 37 -0.91 -23.05 33.96
CA ALA A 37 -2.05 -23.59 34.69
C ALA A 37 -3.31 -23.74 33.80
N SER A 38 -3.52 -22.82 32.85
CA SER A 38 -4.64 -22.90 31.89
C SER A 38 -4.41 -23.98 30.84
N VAL A 39 -3.17 -24.12 30.34
CA VAL A 39 -2.79 -25.17 29.38
C VAL A 39 -2.89 -26.57 30.01
N ARG A 40 -2.44 -26.75 31.26
CA ARG A 40 -2.61 -28.05 31.96
C ARG A 40 -4.08 -28.43 32.17
N ARG A 41 -4.96 -27.48 32.51
CA ARG A 41 -6.41 -27.74 32.63
C ARG A 41 -7.04 -28.10 31.29
N ALA A 42 -6.64 -27.43 30.19
CA ALA A 42 -7.13 -27.75 28.85
C ALA A 42 -6.67 -29.16 28.40
N ILE A 43 -5.43 -29.55 28.67
CA ILE A 43 -4.91 -30.88 28.34
C ILE A 43 -5.61 -31.99 29.18
N HIS A 44 -5.91 -31.74 30.46
CA HIS A 44 -6.61 -32.75 31.30
C HIS A 44 -8.10 -32.88 30.88
N ALA A 45 -8.74 -31.80 30.47
CA ALA A 45 -10.10 -31.86 29.92
C ALA A 45 -10.14 -32.59 28.58
N ALA A 46 -9.18 -32.33 27.69
CA ALA A 46 -9.09 -32.98 26.40
C ALA A 46 -8.82 -34.51 26.53
N THR A 47 -7.91 -34.92 27.46
CA THR A 47 -7.63 -36.33 27.68
C THR A 47 -8.78 -37.10 28.31
N ALA A 48 -9.59 -36.49 29.15
CA ALA A 48 -10.81 -37.10 29.71
C ALA A 48 -11.89 -37.29 28.64
N THR A 49 -12.03 -36.35 27.72
CA THR A 49 -12.98 -36.39 26.58
C THR A 49 -12.53 -37.45 25.55
N ILE A 50 -11.25 -37.50 25.23
CA ILE A 50 -10.68 -38.51 24.30
C ILE A 50 -10.85 -39.94 24.85
N ARG A 51 -10.65 -40.17 26.15
CA ARG A 51 -10.89 -41.51 26.75
C ARG A 51 -12.36 -41.92 26.71
N ARG A 52 -13.32 -41.01 26.82
CA ARG A 52 -14.75 -41.31 26.68
C ARG A 52 -15.15 -41.58 25.22
N ILE A 53 -14.53 -40.91 24.25
CA ILE A 53 -14.75 -41.14 22.82
C ILE A 53 -14.17 -42.51 22.38
N ILE A 54 -12.99 -42.87 22.87
CA ILE A 54 -12.35 -44.17 22.56
C ILE A 54 -13.15 -45.34 23.17
N ALA A 55 -13.74 -45.19 24.34
CA ALA A 55 -14.59 -46.21 24.95
C ALA A 55 -15.96 -46.38 24.23
N ALA A 56 -16.46 -45.32 23.60
CA ALA A 56 -17.69 -45.36 22.77
C ALA A 56 -17.43 -45.93 21.37
N ALA A 57 -16.21 -45.71 20.82
CA ALA A 57 -15.85 -46.20 19.48
C ALA A 57 -15.54 -47.68 19.42
N ALA A 58 -15.11 -48.31 20.55
CA ALA A 58 -14.86 -49.73 20.60
C ALA A 58 -16.13 -50.59 20.58
N GLY A 59 -17.30 -50.00 20.84
CA GLY A 59 -18.62 -50.69 20.78
C GLY A 59 -19.30 -50.68 19.43
N LEU A 60 -18.86 -49.82 18.48
CA LEU A 60 -19.48 -49.67 17.14
C LEU A 60 -18.65 -50.22 15.97
N ALA A 61 -17.43 -50.73 16.24
CA ALA A 61 -16.51 -51.20 15.19
C ALA A 61 -16.81 -52.58 14.64
N ALA A 62 -17.93 -53.21 15.03
CA ALA A 62 -18.29 -54.59 14.58
C ALA A 62 -19.39 -54.65 13.49
N ILE A 63 -19.95 -53.53 13.00
CA ILE A 63 -21.05 -53.55 12.00
C ILE A 63 -20.82 -52.64 10.78
N VAL A 64 -19.67 -52.02 10.60
CA VAL A 64 -19.41 -51.20 9.39
C VAL A 64 -18.12 -51.67 8.68
N GLY A 65 -18.07 -52.94 8.43
CA GLY A 65 -17.19 -53.49 7.40
C GLY A 65 -18.03 -53.65 6.12
N LEU A 66 -18.06 -52.66 5.23
CA LEU A 66 -18.41 -52.72 3.79
C LEU A 66 -19.12 -51.44 3.30
N ALA A 67 -18.58 -50.27 3.59
CA ALA A 67 -18.81 -49.07 2.79
C ALA A 67 -17.56 -48.19 2.87
N ALA A 68 -16.40 -48.72 2.51
CA ALA A 68 -15.29 -47.91 2.04
C ALA A 68 -15.67 -47.43 0.64
N CYS A 69 -16.59 -46.47 0.56
CA CYS A 69 -16.60 -45.55 -0.57
C CYS A 69 -15.24 -44.85 -0.57
N GLY A 70 -14.39 -45.29 -1.50
CA GLY A 70 -13.09 -44.70 -1.70
C GLY A 70 -13.26 -43.17 -1.87
N GLN A 71 -12.81 -42.41 -0.90
CA GLN A 71 -12.33 -41.09 -1.22
C GLN A 71 -11.21 -41.34 -2.22
N SER A 72 -11.50 -41.13 -3.50
CA SER A 72 -10.45 -41.07 -4.51
C SER A 72 -9.46 -40.02 -4.02
N ALA A 73 -8.23 -40.45 -3.74
CA ALA A 73 -7.17 -39.51 -3.40
C ALA A 73 -7.19 -38.43 -4.48
N ASP A 74 -7.18 -37.17 -4.08
CA ASP A 74 -7.09 -36.07 -5.04
C ASP A 74 -5.78 -36.23 -5.80
N THR A 75 -5.88 -36.58 -7.08
CA THR A 75 -4.73 -36.83 -7.97
C THR A 75 -4.32 -35.60 -8.76
N ARG A 76 -4.97 -34.46 -8.51
CA ARG A 76 -4.64 -33.20 -9.16
C ARG A 76 -3.26 -32.70 -8.75
N THR A 77 -2.66 -31.91 -9.61
CA THR A 77 -1.45 -31.15 -9.25
C THR A 77 -1.85 -29.99 -8.33
N HIS A 78 -1.48 -30.03 -7.06
CA HIS A 78 -1.74 -28.95 -6.12
C HIS A 78 -0.70 -27.84 -6.27
N ILE A 79 -1.13 -26.60 -6.44
CA ILE A 79 -0.27 -25.40 -6.39
C ILE A 79 -0.71 -24.49 -5.26
N SER A 80 0.25 -23.94 -4.50
CA SER A 80 -0.03 -22.96 -3.46
C SER A 80 0.09 -21.54 -4.00
N VAL A 81 -0.93 -20.71 -3.75
CA VAL A 81 -1.05 -19.34 -4.23
C VAL A 81 -1.25 -18.39 -3.07
N TRP A 82 -0.41 -17.35 -2.98
CA TRP A 82 -0.53 -16.30 -1.97
C TRP A 82 -0.93 -14.98 -2.63
N SER A 83 -2.06 -14.41 -2.20
CA SER A 83 -2.60 -13.17 -2.75
C SER A 83 -3.38 -12.39 -1.69
N TRP A 84 -3.45 -11.06 -1.84
CA TRP A 84 -4.34 -10.19 -1.06
C TRP A 84 -5.56 -9.72 -1.87
N GLU A 85 -5.63 -10.08 -3.15
CA GLU A 85 -6.73 -9.71 -4.05
C GLU A 85 -8.02 -10.42 -3.60
N PRO A 86 -9.08 -9.69 -3.19
CA PRO A 86 -10.30 -10.33 -2.66
C PRO A 86 -11.05 -11.19 -3.68
N SER A 87 -10.93 -10.86 -4.97
CA SER A 87 -11.57 -11.61 -6.06
C SER A 87 -10.87 -12.90 -6.43
N MET A 88 -9.70 -13.19 -5.84
CA MET A 88 -8.89 -14.34 -6.21
C MET A 88 -9.60 -15.68 -5.96
N GLU A 89 -10.50 -15.77 -4.97
CA GLU A 89 -11.33 -16.96 -4.76
C GLU A 89 -12.20 -17.28 -5.99
N THR A 90 -12.79 -16.25 -6.59
CA THR A 90 -13.59 -16.42 -7.84
C THR A 90 -12.69 -16.81 -9.01
N VAL A 91 -11.50 -16.24 -9.10
CA VAL A 91 -10.51 -16.59 -10.13
C VAL A 91 -10.11 -18.06 -10.00
N VAL A 92 -9.83 -18.53 -8.79
CA VAL A 92 -9.47 -19.94 -8.51
C VAL A 92 -10.60 -20.87 -8.94
N GLN A 93 -11.84 -20.58 -8.59
CA GLN A 93 -12.99 -21.39 -8.97
C GLN A 93 -13.14 -21.51 -10.50
N ARG A 94 -12.97 -20.40 -11.23
CA ARG A 94 -13.00 -20.41 -12.70
C ARG A 94 -11.81 -21.17 -13.28
N PHE A 95 -10.63 -20.97 -12.75
CA PHE A 95 -9.41 -21.66 -13.18
C PHE A 95 -9.54 -23.17 -13.02
N GLU A 96 -9.97 -23.66 -11.86
CA GLU A 96 -10.11 -25.09 -11.60
C GLU A 96 -11.21 -25.74 -12.48
N SER A 97 -12.25 -24.98 -12.84
CA SER A 97 -13.27 -25.48 -13.76
C SER A 97 -12.74 -25.72 -15.17
N GLU A 98 -11.78 -24.89 -15.63
CA GLU A 98 -11.14 -25.03 -16.95
C GLU A 98 -9.90 -25.93 -16.91
N ASN A 99 -9.32 -26.14 -15.73
CA ASN A 99 -8.11 -26.92 -15.49
C ASN A 99 -8.34 -28.01 -14.43
N PRO A 100 -9.17 -29.02 -14.70
CA PRO A 100 -9.57 -30.01 -13.69
C PRO A 100 -8.43 -30.89 -13.18
N ASP A 101 -7.25 -30.82 -13.81
CA ASP A 101 -6.02 -31.50 -13.43
C ASP A 101 -5.19 -30.74 -12.38
N ILE A 102 -5.57 -29.48 -12.06
CA ILE A 102 -4.87 -28.63 -11.08
C ILE A 102 -5.80 -28.24 -9.95
N ALA A 103 -5.30 -28.27 -8.72
CA ALA A 103 -5.94 -27.74 -7.53
C ALA A 103 -5.14 -26.55 -7.00
N VAL A 104 -5.83 -25.50 -6.55
CA VAL A 104 -5.21 -24.27 -6.06
C VAL A 104 -5.46 -24.08 -4.58
N ASP A 105 -4.41 -24.16 -3.78
CA ASP A 105 -4.42 -23.91 -2.35
C ASP A 105 -4.18 -22.40 -2.11
N LEU A 106 -5.27 -21.61 -2.09
CA LEU A 106 -5.21 -20.17 -1.94
C LEU A 106 -5.01 -19.76 -0.48
N THR A 107 -4.04 -18.89 -0.23
CA THR A 107 -3.81 -18.25 1.08
C THR A 107 -3.91 -16.73 0.94
N SER A 108 -4.81 -16.12 1.71
CA SER A 108 -4.87 -14.65 1.80
C SER A 108 -3.75 -14.12 2.69
N ILE A 109 -3.02 -13.14 2.18
CA ILE A 109 -1.91 -12.46 2.88
C ILE A 109 -2.18 -10.96 2.97
N SER A 110 -1.49 -10.27 3.88
CA SER A 110 -1.65 -8.81 4.07
C SER A 110 -0.34 -8.02 3.89
N GLY A 111 0.66 -8.63 3.26
CA GLY A 111 1.98 -8.03 3.05
C GLY A 111 3.07 -9.08 2.84
N TYR A 112 4.32 -8.63 2.94
CA TYR A 112 5.49 -9.46 2.57
C TYR A 112 6.14 -10.23 3.73
N ASP A 113 5.74 -10.02 4.98
CA ASP A 113 6.42 -10.62 6.14
C ASP A 113 6.39 -12.15 6.09
N ASN A 114 5.24 -12.73 5.72
CA ASN A 114 5.12 -14.18 5.58
C ASN A 114 5.97 -14.72 4.42
N LEU A 115 5.98 -14.01 3.27
CA LEU A 115 6.78 -14.40 2.12
C LEU A 115 8.28 -14.30 2.43
N ASN A 116 8.72 -13.21 3.06
CA ASN A 116 10.10 -13.03 3.48
C ASN A 116 10.54 -14.10 4.48
N THR A 117 9.67 -14.45 5.45
CA THR A 117 9.94 -15.51 6.42
C THR A 117 10.06 -16.87 5.71
N ALA A 118 9.13 -17.21 4.83
CA ALA A 118 9.17 -18.46 4.08
C ALA A 118 10.45 -18.58 3.22
N ILE A 119 10.88 -17.48 2.60
CA ILE A 119 12.12 -17.39 1.83
C ILE A 119 13.35 -17.61 2.72
N GLN A 120 13.41 -16.96 3.90
CA GLN A 120 14.53 -17.10 4.84
C GLN A 120 14.63 -18.52 5.40
N ASP A 121 13.49 -19.12 5.72
CA ASP A 121 13.42 -20.47 6.30
C ASP A 121 13.60 -21.57 5.24
N GLY A 122 13.44 -21.25 3.95
CA GLY A 122 13.46 -22.20 2.84
C GLY A 122 12.32 -23.24 2.93
N TYR A 123 11.25 -22.91 3.63
CA TYR A 123 10.14 -23.82 3.92
C TYR A 123 8.79 -23.12 3.72
N ASN A 124 7.80 -23.90 3.26
CA ASN A 124 6.42 -23.43 3.05
C ASN A 124 6.29 -22.22 2.12
N MET A 125 7.17 -22.14 1.11
CA MET A 125 7.07 -21.12 0.06
C MET A 125 5.91 -21.44 -0.87
N PRO A 126 5.16 -20.40 -1.33
CA PRO A 126 4.13 -20.61 -2.34
C PRO A 126 4.74 -20.97 -3.70
N ASP A 127 3.95 -21.61 -4.57
CA ASP A 127 4.31 -21.80 -5.97
C ASP A 127 4.10 -20.49 -6.76
N VAL A 128 3.07 -19.70 -6.39
CA VAL A 128 2.69 -18.43 -7.01
C VAL A 128 2.41 -17.38 -5.95
N ALA A 129 2.84 -16.15 -6.16
CA ALA A 129 2.55 -15.02 -5.27
C ALA A 129 2.18 -13.75 -6.05
N GLN A 130 1.23 -13.00 -5.50
CA GLN A 130 1.01 -11.61 -5.90
C GLN A 130 2.12 -10.74 -5.31
N ILE A 131 2.75 -9.90 -6.13
CA ILE A 131 3.83 -9.00 -5.73
C ILE A 131 3.63 -7.64 -6.39
N GLU A 132 3.63 -6.56 -5.60
CA GLU A 132 3.54 -5.20 -6.14
C GLU A 132 4.79 -4.85 -6.97
N TYR A 133 4.61 -4.01 -7.97
CA TYR A 133 5.69 -3.60 -8.88
C TYR A 133 6.90 -3.01 -8.14
N HIS A 134 6.69 -2.28 -7.06
CA HIS A 134 7.79 -1.70 -6.29
C HIS A 134 8.66 -2.75 -5.58
N ALA A 135 8.09 -3.90 -5.23
CA ALA A 135 8.80 -4.98 -4.53
C ALA A 135 9.37 -6.04 -5.49
N LEU A 136 8.86 -6.14 -6.72
CA LEU A 136 9.20 -7.20 -7.65
C LEU A 136 10.71 -7.31 -7.89
N ARG A 137 11.40 -6.18 -8.08
CA ARG A 137 12.85 -6.16 -8.34
C ARG A 137 13.66 -6.78 -7.20
N GLN A 138 13.25 -6.62 -5.95
CA GLN A 138 13.91 -7.21 -4.80
C GLN A 138 13.94 -8.73 -4.90
N TYR A 139 12.81 -9.33 -5.25
CA TYR A 139 12.70 -10.78 -5.39
C TYR A 139 13.37 -11.31 -6.67
N ALA A 140 13.34 -10.54 -7.76
CA ALA A 140 14.02 -10.91 -9.00
C ALA A 140 15.54 -10.91 -8.85
N VAL A 141 16.14 -9.84 -8.27
CA VAL A 141 17.59 -9.72 -8.03
C VAL A 141 18.10 -10.82 -7.09
N SER A 142 17.31 -11.19 -6.09
CA SER A 142 17.65 -12.26 -5.14
C SER A 142 17.33 -13.67 -5.68
N SER A 143 17.00 -13.81 -6.97
CA SER A 143 16.70 -15.08 -7.63
C SER A 143 15.58 -15.88 -6.96
N GLN A 144 14.58 -15.18 -6.39
CA GLN A 144 13.42 -15.80 -5.78
C GLN A 144 12.26 -16.02 -6.78
N LEU A 145 12.30 -15.33 -7.93
CA LEU A 145 11.28 -15.43 -8.98
C LEU A 145 11.79 -16.25 -10.15
N LEU A 146 10.89 -17.03 -10.72
CA LEU A 146 11.15 -17.75 -11.95
C LEU A 146 11.22 -16.75 -13.12
N ASP A 147 12.24 -16.87 -13.96
CA ASP A 147 12.32 -16.15 -15.22
C ASP A 147 11.28 -16.70 -16.20
N LEU A 148 10.33 -15.86 -16.58
CA LEU A 148 9.25 -16.19 -17.50
C LEU A 148 9.55 -15.85 -18.97
N THR A 149 10.70 -15.27 -19.28
CA THR A 149 11.05 -14.77 -20.63
C THR A 149 10.88 -15.84 -21.71
N GLY A 150 11.30 -17.07 -21.42
CA GLY A 150 11.13 -18.19 -22.36
C GLY A 150 9.71 -18.75 -22.47
N ARG A 151 8.77 -18.29 -21.62
CA ARG A 151 7.37 -18.73 -21.60
C ARG A 151 6.42 -17.74 -22.27
N VAL A 152 6.83 -16.47 -22.37
CA VAL A 152 6.05 -15.42 -23.02
C VAL A 152 6.51 -15.22 -24.46
N GLY A 153 5.58 -15.05 -25.38
CA GLY A 153 5.89 -14.74 -26.77
C GLY A 153 6.38 -13.29 -26.95
N SER A 154 6.99 -12.98 -28.07
CA SER A 154 7.54 -11.65 -28.36
C SER A 154 6.50 -10.52 -28.39
N ASP A 155 5.25 -10.83 -28.67
CA ASP A 155 4.11 -9.91 -28.74
C ASP A 155 3.27 -9.89 -27.45
N PHE A 156 3.60 -10.75 -26.48
CA PHE A 156 2.86 -10.88 -25.23
C PHE A 156 2.73 -9.54 -24.49
N GLY A 157 3.78 -8.73 -24.50
CA GLY A 157 3.77 -7.40 -23.89
C GLY A 157 2.81 -6.40 -24.53
N SER A 158 2.44 -6.60 -25.78
CA SER A 158 1.48 -5.73 -26.48
C SER A 158 0.06 -5.80 -25.93
N PHE A 159 -0.24 -6.81 -25.14
CA PHE A 159 -1.52 -6.99 -24.45
C PHE A 159 -1.70 -6.02 -23.29
N TYR A 160 -0.60 -5.51 -22.72
CA TYR A 160 -0.62 -4.66 -21.52
C TYR A 160 -0.32 -3.20 -21.82
N THR A 161 -0.58 -2.33 -20.84
CA THR A 161 -0.08 -0.96 -20.93
C THR A 161 1.44 -0.94 -20.83
N PRO A 162 2.14 -0.01 -21.54
CA PRO A 162 3.60 0.04 -21.51
C PRO A 162 4.19 0.20 -20.09
N GLY A 163 3.50 0.92 -19.21
CA GLY A 163 3.94 1.14 -17.83
C GLY A 163 3.94 -0.14 -17.01
N THR A 164 2.84 -0.89 -17.02
CA THR A 164 2.73 -2.16 -16.28
C THR A 164 3.66 -3.23 -16.83
N TRP A 165 3.77 -3.34 -18.17
CA TRP A 165 4.69 -4.28 -18.79
C TRP A 165 6.15 -3.98 -18.45
N ALA A 166 6.56 -2.71 -18.46
CA ALA A 166 7.91 -2.32 -18.04
C ALA A 166 8.19 -2.62 -16.57
N SER A 167 7.16 -2.62 -15.71
CA SER A 167 7.31 -2.82 -14.26
C SER A 167 7.60 -4.26 -13.85
N VAL A 168 7.34 -5.24 -14.73
CA VAL A 168 7.61 -6.67 -14.46
C VAL A 168 8.97 -7.15 -14.98
N HIS A 169 9.79 -6.21 -15.51
CA HIS A 169 11.10 -6.52 -16.05
C HIS A 169 12.24 -6.18 -15.08
N LEU A 170 13.26 -7.04 -15.10
CA LEU A 170 14.59 -6.70 -14.64
C LEU A 170 15.53 -6.93 -15.83
N ALA A 171 16.12 -5.86 -16.36
CA ALA A 171 16.80 -5.86 -17.65
C ALA A 171 15.84 -6.35 -18.76
N ASP A 172 16.23 -7.37 -19.52
CA ASP A 172 15.45 -7.93 -20.61
C ASP A 172 14.57 -9.11 -20.18
N ASN A 173 14.63 -9.51 -18.90
CA ASN A 173 13.94 -10.69 -18.38
C ASN A 173 12.61 -10.33 -17.70
N VAL A 174 11.61 -11.18 -17.88
CA VAL A 174 10.25 -11.05 -17.33
C VAL A 174 10.11 -11.90 -16.08
N TYR A 175 9.73 -11.28 -14.95
CA TYR A 175 9.63 -11.96 -13.65
C TYR A 175 8.21 -12.02 -13.08
N GLY A 176 7.22 -11.55 -13.81
CA GLY A 176 5.82 -11.63 -13.43
C GLY A 176 4.92 -11.23 -14.59
N LEU A 177 3.62 -11.49 -14.47
CA LEU A 177 2.63 -11.03 -15.43
C LEU A 177 1.79 -9.92 -14.76
N PRO A 178 1.60 -8.75 -15.42
CA PRO A 178 0.82 -7.66 -14.86
C PRO A 178 -0.61 -8.10 -14.58
N MET A 179 -1.05 -8.02 -13.31
CA MET A 179 -2.42 -8.38 -12.99
C MET A 179 -3.33 -7.16 -12.82
N ASP A 180 -2.83 -6.09 -12.27
CA ASP A 180 -3.57 -4.84 -12.10
C ASP A 180 -2.68 -3.62 -12.37
N SER A 181 -3.28 -2.42 -12.37
CA SER A 181 -2.58 -1.16 -12.60
C SER A 181 -3.08 -0.10 -11.64
N GLY A 182 -2.18 0.78 -11.22
CA GLY A 182 -2.47 1.90 -10.33
C GLY A 182 -2.19 3.27 -10.97
N PRO A 183 -2.70 3.56 -12.21
CA PRO A 183 -2.45 4.85 -12.81
C PRO A 183 -3.00 5.97 -11.93
N MET A 184 -2.16 6.97 -11.62
CA MET A 184 -2.57 8.07 -10.77
C MET A 184 -3.64 8.92 -11.43
N ALA A 185 -4.63 9.31 -10.63
CA ALA A 185 -5.67 10.24 -11.00
C ALA A 185 -5.97 11.21 -9.85
N PHE A 186 -6.64 12.29 -10.18
CA PHE A 186 -7.10 13.32 -9.27
C PHE A 186 -8.55 13.04 -8.88
N PHE A 187 -8.74 12.50 -7.67
CA PHE A 187 -10.06 12.28 -7.08
C PHE A 187 -10.45 13.50 -6.25
N TYR A 188 -11.61 14.09 -6.48
CA TYR A 188 -12.04 15.29 -5.78
C TYR A 188 -13.52 15.28 -5.40
N ASN A 189 -13.84 15.86 -4.24
CA ASN A 189 -15.20 16.08 -3.81
C ASN A 189 -15.75 17.34 -4.50
N LYS A 190 -16.63 17.13 -5.50
CA LYS A 190 -17.18 18.19 -6.32
C LYS A 190 -17.87 19.28 -5.50
N THR A 191 -18.62 18.90 -4.46
CA THR A 191 -19.33 19.87 -3.62
C THR A 191 -18.37 20.85 -2.95
N VAL A 192 -17.26 20.35 -2.37
CA VAL A 192 -16.25 21.20 -1.71
C VAL A 192 -15.57 22.14 -2.71
N PHE A 193 -15.31 21.66 -3.93
CA PHE A 193 -14.73 22.49 -4.98
C PHE A 193 -15.71 23.57 -5.48
N ASP A 194 -16.97 23.20 -5.67
CA ASP A 194 -18.03 24.15 -6.07
C ASP A 194 -18.23 25.24 -5.02
N ASP A 195 -18.30 24.86 -3.72
CA ASP A 195 -18.44 25.79 -2.59
C ASP A 195 -17.27 26.78 -2.49
N ALA A 196 -16.07 26.36 -2.92
CA ALA A 196 -14.88 27.20 -3.00
C ALA A 196 -14.81 28.03 -4.30
N GLY A 197 -15.78 27.89 -5.20
CA GLY A 197 -15.78 28.55 -6.51
C GLY A 197 -14.63 28.05 -7.41
N VAL A 198 -14.30 26.76 -7.34
CA VAL A 198 -13.22 26.11 -8.09
C VAL A 198 -13.79 25.10 -9.07
N ASP A 199 -13.54 25.30 -10.35
CA ASP A 199 -13.80 24.32 -11.39
C ASP A 199 -12.60 23.35 -11.49
N ALA A 200 -12.72 22.17 -10.87
CA ALA A 200 -11.65 21.18 -10.84
C ALA A 200 -11.27 20.65 -12.24
N THR A 201 -12.17 20.75 -13.23
CA THR A 201 -11.87 20.30 -14.61
C THR A 201 -10.85 21.21 -15.32
N LYS A 202 -10.59 22.39 -14.78
CA LYS A 202 -9.61 23.36 -15.29
C LYS A 202 -8.24 23.23 -14.63
N ILE A 203 -8.11 22.45 -13.59
CA ILE A 203 -6.84 22.23 -12.90
C ILE A 203 -5.99 21.28 -13.76
N ARG A 204 -4.96 21.83 -14.42
CA ARG A 204 -4.05 21.10 -15.29
C ARG A 204 -2.61 21.16 -14.83
N THR A 205 -2.26 22.22 -14.10
CA THR A 205 -0.91 22.46 -13.60
C THR A 205 -0.87 22.43 -12.08
N TRP A 206 0.32 22.26 -11.52
CA TRP A 206 0.54 22.40 -10.07
C TRP A 206 0.25 23.82 -9.59
N ASP A 207 0.43 24.84 -10.45
CA ASP A 207 0.06 26.20 -10.11
C ASP A 207 -1.47 26.38 -10.04
N ASP A 208 -2.23 25.77 -10.96
CA ASP A 208 -3.70 25.74 -10.86
C ASP A 208 -4.16 25.05 -9.57
N TYR A 209 -3.51 23.92 -9.22
CA TYR A 209 -3.82 23.19 -7.99
C TYR A 209 -3.49 24.01 -6.73
N TYR A 210 -2.38 24.75 -6.75
CA TYR A 210 -2.02 25.65 -5.66
C TYR A 210 -3.03 26.78 -5.48
N GLU A 211 -3.47 27.42 -6.57
CA GLU A 211 -4.50 28.47 -6.49
C GLU A 211 -5.86 27.91 -6.03
N ALA A 212 -6.22 26.71 -6.46
CA ALA A 212 -7.39 25.99 -5.96
C ALA A 212 -7.28 25.72 -4.45
N ALA A 213 -6.10 25.29 -4.00
CA ALA A 213 -5.84 25.00 -2.59
C ALA A 213 -6.06 26.22 -1.69
N LYS A 214 -5.65 27.41 -2.11
CA LYS A 214 -5.89 28.65 -1.36
C LYS A 214 -7.38 28.97 -1.23
N LYS A 215 -8.14 28.78 -2.30
CA LYS A 215 -9.60 29.02 -2.28
C LYS A 215 -10.31 28.01 -1.37
N ILE A 216 -9.95 26.73 -1.47
CA ILE A 216 -10.48 25.66 -0.60
C ILE A 216 -10.11 25.93 0.85
N LYS A 217 -8.88 26.36 1.12
CA LYS A 217 -8.44 26.71 2.49
C LYS A 217 -9.27 27.85 3.09
N ALA A 218 -9.68 28.81 2.29
CA ALA A 218 -10.53 29.92 2.74
C ALA A 218 -11.92 29.46 3.21
N THR A 219 -12.43 28.32 2.73
CA THR A 219 -13.68 27.70 3.24
C THR A 219 -13.49 26.89 4.52
N GLY A 220 -12.25 26.72 4.99
CA GLY A 220 -11.91 25.93 6.17
C GLY A 220 -11.50 24.48 5.89
N ALA A 221 -11.55 24.03 4.63
CA ALA A 221 -11.09 22.73 4.21
C ALA A 221 -9.61 22.75 3.77
N TYR A 222 -9.00 21.56 3.68
CA TYR A 222 -7.71 21.34 3.04
C TYR A 222 -7.91 20.73 1.66
N ILE A 223 -7.09 21.11 0.69
CA ILE A 223 -7.20 20.52 -0.64
C ILE A 223 -6.89 19.04 -0.62
N THR A 224 -5.95 18.60 0.21
CA THR A 224 -5.60 17.20 0.44
C THR A 224 -4.98 17.02 1.84
N ALA A 225 -4.73 15.77 2.22
CA ALA A 225 -3.95 15.43 3.40
C ALA A 225 -2.75 14.58 3.01
N ASP A 226 -1.61 14.84 3.65
CA ASP A 226 -0.40 14.03 3.52
C ASP A 226 0.41 14.12 4.82
N SER A 227 0.59 13.01 5.48
CA SER A 227 1.38 12.88 6.71
C SER A 227 2.77 12.27 6.48
N GLY A 228 3.18 12.11 5.23
CA GLY A 228 4.42 11.50 4.80
C GLY A 228 4.25 10.05 4.37
N ASP A 229 3.72 9.83 3.19
CA ASP A 229 3.53 8.53 2.54
C ASP A 229 4.60 8.33 1.46
N ALA A 230 5.44 7.30 1.63
CA ALA A 230 6.52 6.99 0.69
C ALA A 230 5.98 6.61 -0.70
N SER A 231 4.91 5.83 -0.76
CA SER A 231 4.30 5.40 -2.04
C SER A 231 3.77 6.59 -2.84
N PHE A 232 3.11 7.51 -2.17
CA PHE A 232 2.67 8.77 -2.76
C PHE A 232 3.85 9.61 -3.24
N TYR A 233 4.91 9.72 -2.43
CA TYR A 233 6.08 10.54 -2.77
C TYR A 233 6.82 10.00 -4.00
N ASP A 234 7.03 8.69 -4.09
CA ASP A 234 7.61 8.01 -5.25
C ASP A 234 6.80 8.27 -6.52
N ALA A 235 5.48 8.10 -6.45
CA ALA A 235 4.59 8.32 -7.58
C ALA A 235 4.61 9.79 -8.05
N MET A 236 4.70 10.74 -7.13
CA MET A 236 4.81 12.17 -7.46
C MET A 236 6.17 12.56 -8.03
N ILE A 237 7.25 11.91 -7.58
CA ILE A 237 8.58 12.05 -8.21
C ILE A 237 8.53 11.53 -9.65
N TRP A 238 7.95 10.36 -9.86
CA TRP A 238 7.76 9.79 -11.18
C TRP A 238 6.94 10.73 -12.09
N LEU A 239 5.79 11.21 -11.61
CA LEU A 239 4.94 12.18 -12.30
C LEU A 239 5.72 13.47 -12.68
N ALA A 240 6.63 13.90 -11.83
CA ALA A 240 7.50 15.07 -12.08
C ALA A 240 8.58 14.81 -13.14
N GLY A 241 8.65 13.60 -13.70
CA GLY A 241 9.67 13.16 -14.64
C GLY A 241 11.01 12.81 -13.99
N GLY A 242 11.03 12.58 -12.67
CA GLY A 242 12.21 12.13 -11.93
C GLY A 242 12.58 10.70 -12.27
N LYS A 243 13.87 10.42 -12.23
CA LYS A 243 14.47 9.10 -12.41
C LYS A 243 15.65 8.94 -11.45
N PRO A 244 15.39 9.02 -10.12
CA PRO A 244 16.47 9.06 -9.13
C PRO A 244 17.18 7.70 -8.98
N PHE A 245 16.59 6.64 -9.46
CA PHE A 245 17.06 5.27 -9.28
C PHE A 245 17.38 4.60 -10.62
N ALA A 246 18.47 3.86 -10.64
CA ALA A 246 18.81 2.97 -11.73
C ALA A 246 19.53 1.73 -11.18
N THR A 247 19.32 0.60 -11.85
CA THR A 247 19.97 -0.68 -11.52
C THR A 247 20.59 -1.23 -12.79
N SER A 248 21.87 -1.64 -12.72
CA SER A 248 22.56 -2.28 -13.85
C SER A 248 21.89 -3.61 -14.26
N GLN A 249 22.21 -4.06 -15.47
CA GLN A 249 21.64 -5.28 -16.03
C GLN A 249 21.92 -6.53 -15.17
N ASP A 250 23.10 -6.58 -14.55
CA ASP A 250 23.48 -7.66 -13.63
C ASP A 250 22.91 -7.52 -12.21
N GLY A 251 22.12 -6.47 -11.96
CA GLY A 251 21.51 -6.20 -10.66
C GLY A 251 22.44 -5.69 -9.57
N LYS A 252 23.77 -5.54 -9.84
CA LYS A 252 24.78 -5.30 -8.78
C LYS A 252 25.10 -3.83 -8.54
N ASN A 253 25.02 -3.00 -9.60
CA ASN A 253 25.30 -1.57 -9.49
C ASN A 253 23.98 -0.81 -9.39
N VAL A 254 23.85 0.00 -8.35
CA VAL A 254 22.64 0.77 -8.07
C VAL A 254 23.00 2.25 -8.00
N THR A 255 22.28 3.07 -8.76
CA THR A 255 22.36 4.53 -8.68
C THR A 255 21.24 5.04 -7.79
N VAL A 256 21.57 5.89 -6.83
CA VAL A 256 20.62 6.62 -5.97
C VAL A 256 20.97 8.11 -6.05
N ASN A 257 20.08 8.92 -6.62
CA ASN A 257 20.36 10.30 -6.98
C ASN A 257 19.19 11.25 -6.64
N LEU A 258 18.62 11.10 -5.44
CA LEU A 258 17.45 11.85 -5.00
C LEU A 258 17.71 13.36 -4.91
N THR A 259 18.86 13.76 -4.35
CA THR A 259 19.15 15.17 -4.09
C THR A 259 19.46 15.99 -5.35
N SER A 260 19.97 15.36 -6.40
CA SER A 260 20.33 16.04 -7.65
C SER A 260 19.32 15.82 -8.78
N ASP A 261 18.42 14.85 -8.67
CA ASP A 261 17.37 14.63 -9.66
C ASP A 261 16.43 15.83 -9.79
N LYS A 262 16.14 16.21 -11.04
CA LYS A 262 15.32 17.40 -11.34
C LYS A 262 13.86 17.22 -10.95
N GLY A 263 13.28 16.05 -11.17
CA GLY A 263 11.90 15.75 -10.82
C GLY A 263 11.69 15.72 -9.31
N VAL A 264 12.62 15.07 -8.57
CA VAL A 264 12.63 15.07 -7.10
C VAL A 264 12.65 16.49 -6.57
N ARG A 265 13.60 17.32 -7.04
CA ARG A 265 13.70 18.71 -6.59
C ARG A 265 12.47 19.54 -6.89
N LYS A 266 11.88 19.35 -8.09
CA LYS A 266 10.70 20.08 -8.53
C LYS A 266 9.49 19.74 -7.65
N PHE A 267 9.22 18.46 -7.42
CA PHE A 267 8.11 18.06 -6.57
C PHE A 267 8.35 18.46 -5.10
N THR A 268 9.54 18.20 -4.58
CA THR A 268 9.89 18.57 -3.20
C THR A 268 9.70 20.06 -2.93
N ALA A 269 10.08 20.94 -3.86
CA ALA A 269 9.91 22.37 -3.71
C ALA A 269 8.42 22.78 -3.74
N PHE A 270 7.64 22.22 -4.65
CA PHE A 270 6.21 22.45 -4.75
C PHE A 270 5.47 22.00 -3.48
N TRP A 271 5.73 20.77 -3.05
CA TRP A 271 5.04 20.21 -1.88
C TRP A 271 5.44 20.91 -0.57
N GLN A 272 6.70 21.31 -0.44
CA GLN A 272 7.17 22.12 0.69
C GLN A 272 6.44 23.48 0.74
N LYS A 273 6.20 24.12 -0.41
CA LYS A 273 5.43 25.37 -0.50
C LYS A 273 4.00 25.15 0.00
N MET A 274 3.33 24.10 -0.47
CA MET A 274 1.97 23.74 -0.06
C MET A 274 1.87 23.51 1.45
N ILE A 275 2.85 22.82 2.04
CA ILE A 275 2.94 22.56 3.48
C ILE A 275 3.20 23.84 4.27
N ASN A 276 4.14 24.67 3.84
CA ASN A 276 4.51 25.91 4.53
C ASN A 276 3.35 26.90 4.61
N GLU A 277 2.47 26.90 3.61
CA GLU A 277 1.29 27.76 3.53
C GLU A 277 0.03 27.13 4.15
N ASP A 278 0.18 26.00 4.86
CA ASP A 278 -0.92 25.28 5.52
C ASP A 278 -2.06 24.89 4.56
N LEU A 279 -1.72 24.53 3.32
CA LEU A 279 -2.69 24.13 2.29
C LEU A 279 -2.97 22.62 2.29
N ILE A 280 -2.09 21.84 2.94
CA ILE A 280 -2.20 20.38 3.09
C ILE A 280 -2.38 20.06 4.58
N ASP A 281 -3.32 19.19 4.92
CA ASP A 281 -3.44 18.66 6.28
C ASP A 281 -2.36 17.60 6.55
N THR A 282 -1.32 17.97 7.33
CA THR A 282 -0.24 17.05 7.71
C THR A 282 -0.54 16.27 8.98
N ARG A 283 -1.72 16.45 9.62
CA ARG A 283 -2.11 15.84 10.88
C ARG A 283 -2.90 14.55 10.70
N SER A 284 -3.68 14.48 9.63
CA SER A 284 -4.49 13.30 9.32
C SER A 284 -3.62 12.25 8.66
N THR A 285 -3.24 11.22 9.42
CA THR A 285 -2.49 10.08 8.88
C THR A 285 -3.32 9.37 7.82
N THR A 286 -2.75 9.20 6.65
CA THR A 286 -3.36 8.46 5.53
C THR A 286 -3.85 7.09 6.02
N TRP A 287 -5.02 6.67 5.56
CA TRP A 287 -5.72 5.41 5.93
C TRP A 287 -6.31 5.37 7.34
N SER A 288 -6.04 6.35 8.19
CA SER A 288 -6.67 6.40 9.52
C SER A 288 -8.17 6.74 9.44
N ASP A 289 -8.91 6.38 10.49
CA ASP A 289 -10.32 6.80 10.62
C ASP A 289 -10.49 8.32 10.58
N GLY A 290 -9.49 9.07 11.04
CA GLY A 290 -9.47 10.53 10.98
C GLY A 290 -9.45 11.03 9.54
N TRP A 291 -8.60 10.45 8.73
CA TRP A 291 -8.48 10.74 7.30
C TRP A 291 -9.77 10.36 6.54
N LYS A 292 -10.30 9.15 6.74
CA LYS A 292 -11.57 8.69 6.14
C LYS A 292 -12.73 9.62 6.51
N ARG A 293 -12.85 10.02 7.78
CA ARG A 293 -13.85 11.02 8.19
C ARG A 293 -13.63 12.37 7.55
N GLY A 294 -12.37 12.78 7.34
CA GLY A 294 -12.03 14.02 6.65
C GLY A 294 -12.53 14.05 5.21
N LEU A 295 -12.32 12.96 4.48
CA LEU A 295 -12.85 12.77 3.11
C LEU A 295 -14.39 12.78 3.12
N GLY A 296 -15.01 12.05 4.06
CA GLY A 296 -16.47 11.94 4.17
C GLY A 296 -17.18 13.25 4.53
N ARG A 297 -16.53 14.12 5.31
CA ARG A 297 -17.07 15.42 5.74
C ARG A 297 -16.65 16.57 4.82
N GLY A 298 -15.81 16.31 3.83
CA GLY A 298 -15.29 17.35 2.94
C GLY A 298 -14.25 18.28 3.57
N THR A 299 -13.72 17.96 4.78
CA THR A 299 -12.59 18.72 5.36
C THR A 299 -11.26 18.42 4.66
N ILE A 300 -11.19 17.30 3.92
CA ILE A 300 -10.17 16.95 2.95
C ILE A 300 -10.88 16.85 1.60
N ALA A 301 -10.55 17.75 0.68
CA ALA A 301 -11.31 17.96 -0.54
C ALA A 301 -10.92 17.02 -1.68
N SER A 302 -9.70 16.48 -1.69
CA SER A 302 -9.20 15.64 -2.79
C SER A 302 -8.11 14.67 -2.36
N VAL A 303 -7.84 13.71 -3.25
CA VAL A 303 -6.75 12.74 -3.12
C VAL A 303 -6.11 12.54 -4.49
N PHE A 304 -4.78 12.55 -4.56
CA PHE A 304 -4.01 12.02 -5.67
C PHE A 304 -3.69 10.56 -5.37
N SER A 305 -4.16 9.64 -6.17
CA SER A 305 -4.00 8.20 -5.88
C SER A 305 -4.12 7.36 -7.14
N GLY A 306 -3.75 6.08 -7.04
CA GLY A 306 -3.98 5.12 -8.11
C GLY A 306 -5.46 4.81 -8.34
N ALA A 307 -5.77 4.20 -9.47
CA ALA A 307 -7.14 3.87 -9.89
C ALA A 307 -7.92 3.00 -8.88
N TRP A 308 -7.22 2.20 -8.07
CA TRP A 308 -7.78 1.39 -6.98
C TRP A 308 -8.50 2.23 -5.91
N MET A 309 -8.24 3.54 -5.85
CA MET A 309 -8.95 4.46 -4.94
C MET A 309 -10.45 4.52 -5.21
N THR A 310 -10.92 4.14 -6.39
CA THR A 310 -12.36 4.08 -6.70
C THR A 310 -13.11 3.17 -5.75
N SER A 311 -12.60 1.95 -5.57
CA SER A 311 -13.21 0.94 -4.68
C SER A 311 -13.06 1.33 -3.21
N LEU A 312 -11.91 1.90 -2.82
CA LEU A 312 -11.67 2.33 -1.44
C LEU A 312 -12.52 3.53 -1.03
N LEU A 313 -12.71 4.50 -1.89
CA LEU A 313 -13.64 5.60 -1.60
C LEU A 313 -15.06 5.08 -1.38
N GLN A 314 -15.51 4.14 -2.21
CA GLN A 314 -16.83 3.55 -2.07
C GLN A 314 -16.97 2.72 -0.76
N SER A 315 -15.96 1.92 -0.41
CA SER A 315 -16.02 1.07 0.79
C SER A 315 -15.81 1.85 2.09
N ASP A 316 -14.86 2.78 2.11
CA ASP A 316 -14.43 3.49 3.31
C ASP A 316 -15.23 4.76 3.58
N VAL A 317 -15.81 5.38 2.54
CA VAL A 317 -16.54 6.64 2.62
C VAL A 317 -17.90 6.55 1.89
N PRO A 318 -18.72 5.50 2.16
CA PRO A 318 -19.96 5.24 1.41
C PRO A 318 -20.98 6.39 1.50
N GLY A 319 -20.96 7.15 2.60
CA GLY A 319 -21.84 8.32 2.80
C GLY A 319 -21.60 9.48 1.84
N SER A 320 -20.50 9.45 1.06
CA SER A 320 -20.16 10.48 0.07
C SER A 320 -20.50 10.06 -1.36
N ALA A 321 -21.33 9.03 -1.54
CA ALA A 321 -21.78 8.59 -2.86
C ALA A 321 -22.41 9.77 -3.64
N GLY A 322 -22.02 9.90 -4.89
CA GLY A 322 -22.46 10.99 -5.78
C GLY A 322 -21.67 12.29 -5.69
N LEU A 323 -20.88 12.50 -4.61
CA LEU A 323 -20.14 13.75 -4.38
C LEU A 323 -18.75 13.77 -5.05
N TRP A 324 -18.14 12.62 -5.30
CA TRP A 324 -16.80 12.51 -5.85
C TRP A 324 -16.78 12.53 -7.38
N ARG A 325 -15.66 12.98 -7.94
CA ARG A 325 -15.34 12.91 -9.37
C ARG A 325 -13.87 12.55 -9.56
N VAL A 326 -13.53 12.16 -10.78
CA VAL A 326 -12.16 11.80 -11.19
C VAL A 326 -11.74 12.71 -12.33
N ALA A 327 -10.51 13.21 -12.27
CA ALA A 327 -9.87 13.97 -13.34
C ALA A 327 -8.44 13.45 -13.58
N GLN A 328 -7.82 13.91 -14.69
CA GLN A 328 -6.40 13.64 -14.93
C GLN A 328 -5.54 14.36 -13.89
N MET A 329 -4.36 13.79 -13.61
CA MET A 329 -3.39 14.42 -12.71
C MET A 329 -2.95 15.78 -13.24
N PRO A 330 -2.91 16.82 -12.39
CA PRO A 330 -2.20 18.04 -12.73
C PRO A 330 -0.68 17.78 -12.69
N THR A 331 0.03 18.35 -13.64
CA THR A 331 1.49 18.22 -13.77
C THR A 331 2.16 19.59 -13.65
N ALA A 332 3.47 19.60 -13.51
CA ALA A 332 4.19 20.87 -13.35
C ALA A 332 4.13 21.78 -14.59
N ASP A 333 3.90 21.22 -15.77
CA ASP A 333 3.91 21.93 -17.06
C ASP A 333 2.63 21.72 -17.89
N GLY A 334 1.60 21.10 -17.29
CA GLY A 334 0.30 20.86 -17.93
C GLY A 334 0.29 19.72 -18.94
N LYS A 335 1.37 18.98 -19.10
CA LYS A 335 1.40 17.79 -19.97
C LYS A 335 0.49 16.71 -19.40
N GLN A 336 -0.19 16.01 -20.30
CA GLN A 336 -1.05 14.89 -19.94
C GLN A 336 -0.21 13.60 -19.79
N VAL A 337 0.53 13.52 -18.71
CA VAL A 337 1.29 12.34 -18.30
C VAL A 337 0.89 11.95 -16.89
N THR A 338 1.12 10.70 -16.52
CA THR A 338 0.92 10.24 -15.14
C THR A 338 1.98 9.20 -14.75
N ALA A 339 1.85 8.72 -13.53
CA ALA A 339 2.70 7.69 -12.92
C ALA A 339 1.84 6.54 -12.40
N GLU A 340 2.47 5.43 -12.06
CA GLU A 340 1.83 4.37 -11.27
C GLU A 340 1.95 4.68 -9.77
N ASN A 341 0.89 4.44 -9.04
CA ASN A 341 0.87 4.36 -7.58
C ASN A 341 0.20 3.05 -7.17
N GLY A 342 0.99 2.05 -6.85
CA GLY A 342 0.55 0.67 -6.67
C GLY A 342 0.58 -0.12 -7.97
N GLY A 343 -0.26 -1.14 -8.05
CA GLY A 343 -0.25 -2.14 -9.10
C GLY A 343 0.64 -3.33 -8.76
N SER A 344 0.23 -4.51 -9.22
CA SER A 344 0.86 -5.78 -8.89
C SER A 344 0.99 -6.71 -10.07
N ALA A 345 1.90 -7.65 -9.94
CA ALA A 345 2.08 -8.78 -10.82
C ALA A 345 1.75 -10.07 -10.10
N ILE A 346 1.33 -11.06 -10.85
CA ILE A 346 1.31 -12.45 -10.42
C ILE A 346 2.64 -13.09 -10.82
N CYS A 347 3.38 -13.61 -9.84
CA CYS A 347 4.74 -14.10 -10.00
C CYS A 347 4.83 -15.58 -9.64
N VAL A 348 5.62 -16.33 -10.39
CA VAL A 348 5.96 -17.72 -10.09
C VAL A 348 7.25 -17.74 -9.28
N LEU A 349 7.28 -18.49 -8.17
CA LEU A 349 8.48 -18.59 -7.34
C LEU A 349 9.49 -19.57 -7.96
N GLN A 350 10.76 -19.22 -7.91
CA GLN A 350 11.87 -20.06 -8.43
C GLN A 350 11.94 -21.44 -7.72
N SER A 351 11.49 -21.52 -6.49
CA SER A 351 11.50 -22.74 -5.68
C SER A 351 10.40 -23.75 -6.04
N THR A 352 9.45 -23.38 -6.87
CA THR A 352 8.34 -24.28 -7.27
C THR A 352 8.87 -25.55 -7.95
N ARG A 353 8.26 -26.67 -7.62
CA ARG A 353 8.49 -27.96 -8.30
C ARG A 353 7.45 -28.25 -9.38
N LYS A 354 6.53 -27.28 -9.63
CA LYS A 354 5.39 -27.39 -10.56
C LYS A 354 5.32 -26.16 -11.46
N PRO A 355 6.43 -25.79 -12.13
CA PRO A 355 6.52 -24.51 -12.85
C PRO A 355 5.50 -24.37 -13.96
N ASP A 356 5.07 -25.46 -14.60
CA ASP A 356 4.10 -25.41 -15.69
C ASP A 356 2.67 -25.17 -15.17
N ALA A 357 2.26 -25.83 -14.08
CA ALA A 357 0.97 -25.60 -13.44
C ALA A 357 0.91 -24.19 -12.82
N ALA A 358 2.00 -23.74 -12.19
CA ALA A 358 2.11 -22.41 -11.61
C ALA A 358 2.03 -21.31 -12.69
N TYR A 359 2.70 -21.50 -13.84
CA TYR A 359 2.62 -20.57 -14.95
C TYR A 359 1.23 -20.54 -15.60
N ARG A 360 0.59 -21.69 -15.82
CA ARG A 360 -0.81 -21.76 -16.30
C ARG A 360 -1.76 -20.96 -15.44
N PHE A 361 -1.61 -21.05 -14.12
CA PHE A 361 -2.41 -20.24 -13.20
C PHE A 361 -2.07 -18.75 -13.31
N ALA A 362 -0.79 -18.37 -13.32
CA ALA A 362 -0.38 -16.98 -13.47
C ALA A 362 -0.89 -16.36 -14.78
N GLU A 363 -0.81 -17.11 -15.88
CA GLU A 363 -1.33 -16.69 -17.18
C GLU A 363 -2.86 -16.56 -17.17
N PHE A 364 -3.58 -17.49 -16.52
CA PHE A 364 -5.02 -17.38 -16.36
C PHE A 364 -5.41 -16.12 -15.58
N VAL A 365 -4.72 -15.82 -14.49
CA VAL A 365 -4.97 -14.61 -13.68
C VAL A 365 -4.78 -13.34 -14.50
N ALA A 366 -3.72 -13.26 -15.31
CA ALA A 366 -3.24 -12.00 -15.86
C ALA A 366 -3.49 -11.82 -17.38
N HIS A 367 -3.71 -12.90 -18.13
CA HIS A 367 -3.80 -12.87 -19.59
C HIS A 367 -5.07 -13.54 -20.14
N ASN A 368 -5.76 -14.37 -19.36
CA ASN A 368 -7.02 -14.99 -19.77
C ASN A 368 -8.21 -14.07 -19.51
N ALA A 369 -9.16 -13.99 -20.45
CA ALA A 369 -10.32 -13.11 -20.37
C ALA A 369 -11.22 -13.41 -19.15
N GLU A 370 -11.42 -14.69 -18.79
CA GLU A 370 -12.24 -15.09 -17.64
C GLU A 370 -11.57 -14.73 -16.31
N GLY A 371 -10.26 -14.93 -16.21
CA GLY A 371 -9.48 -14.55 -15.03
C GLY A 371 -9.47 -13.03 -14.83
N ILE A 372 -9.25 -12.26 -15.90
CA ILE A 372 -9.30 -10.79 -15.87
C ILE A 372 -10.70 -10.30 -15.51
N SER A 373 -11.74 -10.82 -16.17
CA SER A 373 -13.15 -10.44 -15.89
C SER A 373 -13.50 -10.66 -14.43
N ALA A 374 -13.14 -11.81 -13.84
CA ALA A 374 -13.41 -12.11 -12.43
C ALA A 374 -12.81 -11.04 -11.49
N ARG A 375 -11.59 -10.58 -11.78
CA ARG A 375 -10.93 -9.55 -10.97
C ARG A 375 -11.54 -8.16 -11.18
N VAL A 376 -11.80 -7.78 -12.43
CA VAL A 376 -12.38 -6.47 -12.79
C VAL A 376 -13.82 -6.34 -12.24
N ASP A 377 -14.58 -7.41 -12.23
CA ASP A 377 -15.92 -7.45 -11.60
C ASP A 377 -15.82 -7.38 -10.07
N GLY A 378 -14.73 -7.85 -9.49
CA GLY A 378 -14.38 -7.70 -8.08
C GLY A 378 -13.85 -6.32 -7.70
N GLY A 379 -13.66 -5.41 -8.67
CA GLY A 379 -13.23 -4.03 -8.44
C GLY A 379 -11.75 -3.75 -8.71
N ALA A 380 -10.97 -4.73 -9.19
CA ALA A 380 -9.59 -4.50 -9.62
C ALA A 380 -9.56 -3.60 -10.87
N PHE A 381 -8.53 -2.75 -10.96
CA PHE A 381 -8.33 -1.94 -12.15
C PHE A 381 -7.41 -2.70 -13.13
N PRO A 382 -7.85 -2.95 -14.40
CA PRO A 382 -7.14 -3.81 -15.32
C PRO A 382 -5.79 -3.23 -15.78
N ALA A 383 -4.83 -4.12 -16.07
CA ALA A 383 -3.56 -3.77 -16.69
C ALA A 383 -3.57 -3.98 -18.22
N ASP A 384 -4.56 -4.73 -18.73
CA ASP A 384 -4.66 -5.15 -20.11
C ASP A 384 -5.38 -4.13 -21.00
N LEU A 385 -4.89 -3.97 -22.22
CA LEU A 385 -5.46 -3.04 -23.21
C LEU A 385 -6.84 -3.45 -23.71
N PRO A 386 -7.15 -4.75 -23.94
CA PRO A 386 -8.50 -5.17 -24.35
C PRO A 386 -9.58 -4.68 -23.39
N THR A 387 -9.42 -4.89 -22.08
CA THR A 387 -10.38 -4.41 -21.08
C THR A 387 -10.40 -2.88 -21.00
N LEU A 388 -9.23 -2.23 -20.96
CA LEU A 388 -9.11 -0.76 -20.87
C LEU A 388 -9.70 -0.03 -22.09
N THR A 389 -9.93 -0.71 -23.20
CA THR A 389 -10.53 -0.13 -24.40
C THR A 389 -11.94 -0.62 -24.68
N SER A 390 -12.45 -1.57 -23.91
CA SER A 390 -13.77 -2.12 -24.14
C SER A 390 -14.87 -1.08 -23.87
N PRO A 391 -15.89 -1.00 -24.72
CA PRO A 391 -17.04 -0.10 -24.52
C PRO A 391 -17.74 -0.34 -23.18
N GLU A 392 -17.84 -1.59 -22.76
CA GLU A 392 -18.48 -1.97 -21.50
C GLU A 392 -17.73 -1.36 -20.30
N PHE A 393 -16.42 -1.57 -20.19
CA PHE A 393 -15.62 -1.00 -19.12
C PHE A 393 -15.65 0.53 -19.12
N LEU A 394 -15.48 1.15 -20.30
CA LEU A 394 -15.44 2.60 -20.46
C LEU A 394 -16.76 3.30 -20.17
N SER A 395 -17.89 2.64 -20.35
CA SER A 395 -19.22 3.22 -20.11
C SER A 395 -19.72 3.07 -18.67
N ARG A 396 -19.04 2.32 -17.82
CA ARG A 396 -19.43 2.15 -16.40
C ARG A 396 -19.55 3.49 -15.68
N THR A 397 -20.68 3.70 -15.02
CA THR A 397 -20.97 4.89 -14.19
C THR A 397 -21.23 4.53 -12.74
N THR A 398 -21.21 3.25 -12.42
CA THR A 398 -21.49 2.70 -11.09
C THR A 398 -20.36 1.81 -10.60
N ILE A 399 -20.28 1.63 -9.29
CA ILE A 399 -19.40 0.66 -8.61
C ILE A 399 -20.28 -0.21 -7.72
N LYS A 400 -20.02 -1.50 -7.66
CA LYS A 400 -20.74 -2.42 -6.77
C LYS A 400 -20.34 -2.18 -5.31
N ASP A 401 -21.35 -2.09 -4.43
CA ASP A 401 -21.10 -2.10 -2.99
C ASP A 401 -20.91 -3.54 -2.47
N SER A 402 -20.64 -3.68 -1.16
CA SER A 402 -20.47 -4.98 -0.50
C SER A 402 -21.69 -5.91 -0.57
N ARG A 403 -22.85 -5.39 -0.98
CA ARG A 403 -24.10 -6.14 -1.19
C ARG A 403 -24.32 -6.48 -2.68
N GLY A 404 -23.41 -6.10 -3.56
CA GLY A 404 -23.51 -6.26 -5.00
C GLY A 404 -24.41 -5.23 -5.71
N LEU A 405 -24.84 -4.16 -5.01
CA LEU A 405 -25.68 -3.10 -5.61
C LEU A 405 -24.83 -2.10 -6.37
N ASP A 406 -25.31 -1.68 -7.52
CA ASP A 406 -24.67 -0.67 -8.36
C ASP A 406 -24.90 0.74 -7.80
N ILE A 407 -23.82 1.37 -7.33
CA ILE A 407 -23.83 2.70 -6.72
C ILE A 407 -23.19 3.72 -7.69
N PRO A 408 -23.87 4.82 -8.06
CA PRO A 408 -23.28 5.90 -8.87
C PRO A 408 -22.36 6.78 -8.04
N TYR A 409 -21.31 6.18 -7.46
CA TYR A 409 -20.43 6.83 -6.48
C TYR A 409 -19.79 8.11 -7.01
N PHE A 410 -19.44 8.13 -8.29
CA PHE A 410 -18.89 9.29 -8.97
C PHE A 410 -19.97 10.12 -9.70
N GLY A 411 -21.21 10.13 -9.18
CA GLY A 411 -22.31 10.98 -9.66
C GLY A 411 -22.66 10.77 -11.14
N GLY A 412 -22.59 9.53 -11.61
CA GLY A 412 -22.89 9.17 -13.00
C GLY A 412 -21.77 9.46 -14.00
N GLN A 413 -20.58 9.89 -13.53
CA GLN A 413 -19.42 10.06 -14.39
C GLN A 413 -18.95 8.71 -14.97
N GLN A 414 -18.58 8.68 -16.24
CA GLN A 414 -17.85 7.56 -16.84
C GLN A 414 -16.38 7.60 -16.39
N PHE A 415 -16.16 7.35 -15.10
CA PHE A 415 -14.86 7.53 -14.44
C PHE A 415 -13.77 6.62 -15.05
N ASN A 416 -14.15 5.42 -15.55
CA ASN A 416 -13.20 4.52 -16.22
C ASN A 416 -12.61 5.10 -17.50
N ARG A 417 -13.29 6.03 -18.20
CA ARG A 417 -12.67 6.74 -19.33
C ARG A 417 -11.49 7.61 -18.89
N VAL A 418 -11.62 8.25 -17.74
CA VAL A 418 -10.55 9.08 -17.17
C VAL A 418 -9.38 8.21 -16.75
N LEU A 419 -9.67 7.10 -16.05
CA LEU A 419 -8.67 6.19 -15.54
C LEU A 419 -7.96 5.40 -16.65
N ALA A 420 -8.69 4.93 -17.67
CA ALA A 420 -8.10 4.27 -18.84
C ALA A 420 -7.19 5.22 -19.64
N GLN A 421 -7.56 6.50 -19.74
CA GLN A 421 -6.67 7.50 -20.33
C GLN A 421 -5.44 7.74 -19.46
N ALA A 422 -5.59 7.77 -18.14
CA ALA A 422 -4.46 7.86 -17.21
C ALA A 422 -3.51 6.66 -17.40
N ALA A 423 -4.03 5.42 -17.47
CA ALA A 423 -3.22 4.23 -17.69
C ALA A 423 -2.36 4.29 -18.98
N LYS A 424 -2.93 4.85 -20.06
CA LYS A 424 -2.20 5.07 -21.30
C LYS A 424 -1.14 6.17 -21.21
N ASN A 425 -1.31 7.10 -20.29
CA ASN A 425 -0.44 8.26 -20.09
C ASN A 425 0.68 8.00 -19.06
N VAL A 426 0.77 6.79 -18.49
CA VAL A 426 1.86 6.43 -17.59
C VAL A 426 3.18 6.50 -18.34
N THR A 427 4.10 7.29 -17.81
CA THR A 427 5.44 7.43 -18.42
C THR A 427 6.30 6.23 -18.06
N THR A 428 7.13 5.80 -18.99
CA THR A 428 8.08 4.69 -18.78
C THR A 428 9.45 5.18 -18.33
N GLY A 429 10.28 4.23 -17.87
CA GLY A 429 11.68 4.47 -17.50
C GLY A 429 11.89 4.96 -16.06
N TYR A 430 10.86 5.03 -15.23
CA TYR A 430 11.03 5.06 -13.77
C TYR A 430 11.46 3.65 -13.31
N GLN A 431 12.36 3.58 -12.37
CA GLN A 431 12.80 2.31 -11.78
C GLN A 431 12.68 2.37 -10.27
N TYR A 432 12.19 1.30 -9.69
CA TYR A 432 12.29 1.07 -8.25
C TYR A 432 13.65 0.46 -7.90
N LEU A 433 14.09 0.67 -6.67
CA LEU A 433 15.30 0.05 -6.15
C LEU A 433 15.15 -1.47 -5.99
N PRO A 434 16.24 -2.25 -6.08
CA PRO A 434 16.20 -3.67 -5.72
C PRO A 434 16.01 -3.93 -4.21
N PHE A 435 15.88 -2.89 -3.40
CA PHE A 435 15.56 -2.88 -1.99
C PHE A 435 14.53 -1.77 -1.65
N GLU A 436 13.58 -1.54 -2.55
CA GLU A 436 12.56 -0.50 -2.43
C GLU A 436 11.69 -0.65 -1.18
N VAL A 437 11.41 -1.88 -0.76
CA VAL A 437 10.65 -2.16 0.47
C VAL A 437 11.35 -1.53 1.69
N TYR A 438 12.69 -1.65 1.78
CA TYR A 438 13.46 -0.96 2.81
C TYR A 438 13.40 0.56 2.64
N ALA A 439 13.64 1.07 1.42
CA ALA A 439 13.64 2.51 1.16
C ALA A 439 12.32 3.17 1.60
N ARG A 440 11.19 2.55 1.29
CA ARG A 440 9.86 3.02 1.74
C ARG A 440 9.67 2.93 3.25
N SER A 441 10.16 1.89 3.90
CA SER A 441 10.07 1.75 5.36
C SER A 441 10.88 2.83 6.09
N ASP A 442 12.04 3.20 5.54
CA ASP A 442 12.94 4.22 6.08
C ASP A 442 12.42 5.65 5.87
N PHE A 443 11.56 5.88 4.89
CA PHE A 443 10.98 7.19 4.58
C PHE A 443 10.39 7.89 5.80
N SER A 444 9.71 7.14 6.66
CA SER A 444 9.13 7.69 7.89
C SER A 444 10.20 8.23 8.86
N ALA A 445 11.35 7.57 8.96
CA ALA A 445 12.45 8.01 9.83
C ALA A 445 13.21 9.22 9.27
N THR A 446 13.21 9.38 7.96
CA THR A 446 13.97 10.39 7.20
C THR A 446 13.07 11.55 6.76
N VAL A 447 12.39 11.43 5.61
CA VAL A 447 11.53 12.49 5.07
C VAL A 447 10.32 12.75 5.98
N GLY A 448 9.79 11.72 6.63
CA GLY A 448 8.71 11.84 7.61
C GLY A 448 9.01 12.78 8.78
N THR A 449 10.30 13.06 9.08
CA THR A 449 10.68 14.06 10.09
C THR A 449 10.20 15.47 9.73
N ALA A 450 10.23 15.83 8.44
CA ALA A 450 9.71 17.11 7.97
C ALA A 450 8.19 17.22 8.13
N TYR A 451 7.46 16.14 7.86
CA TYR A 451 6.02 16.08 8.08
C TYR A 451 5.66 16.16 9.57
N ARG A 452 6.40 15.46 10.43
CA ARG A 452 6.19 15.57 11.90
C ARG A 452 6.45 16.98 12.41
N TRP A 453 7.47 17.63 11.91
CA TRP A 453 7.70 19.05 12.24
C TRP A 453 6.55 19.93 11.75
N ALA A 454 6.10 19.77 10.50
CA ALA A 454 4.99 20.51 9.93
C ALA A 454 3.68 20.30 10.72
N ASN A 455 3.38 19.05 11.10
CA ASN A 455 2.24 18.71 11.95
C ASN A 455 2.31 19.45 13.31
N SER A 456 3.47 19.41 13.97
CA SER A 456 3.69 20.12 15.23
C SER A 456 3.51 21.63 15.07
N TRP A 457 3.99 22.18 13.97
CA TRP A 457 3.83 23.60 13.64
C TRP A 457 2.37 23.99 13.38
N GLN A 458 1.65 23.24 12.56
CA GLN A 458 0.21 23.47 12.32
C GLN A 458 -0.61 23.37 13.61
N SER A 459 -0.30 22.38 14.45
CA SER A 459 -0.96 22.20 15.74
C SER A 459 -0.68 23.38 16.69
N TYR A 460 0.58 23.84 16.71
CA TYR A 460 0.97 25.03 17.48
C TYR A 460 0.21 26.27 17.01
N VAL A 461 0.21 26.57 15.71
CA VAL A 461 -0.49 27.75 15.16
C VAL A 461 -1.99 27.70 15.45
N LYS A 462 -2.63 26.55 15.25
CA LYS A 462 -4.05 26.36 15.56
C LYS A 462 -4.33 26.58 17.03
N ARG A 463 -3.48 26.03 17.91
CA ARG A 463 -3.63 26.20 19.38
C ARG A 463 -3.42 27.64 19.81
N GLN A 464 -2.44 28.35 19.25
CA GLN A 464 -2.21 29.77 19.54
C GLN A 464 -3.43 30.62 19.15
N LYS A 465 -4.04 30.33 18.00
CA LYS A 465 -5.27 31.01 17.56
C LYS A 465 -6.41 30.75 18.55
N ALA A 466 -6.64 29.50 18.92
CA ALA A 466 -7.69 29.11 19.87
C ALA A 466 -7.52 29.75 21.25
N VAL A 467 -6.28 29.82 21.76
CA VAL A 467 -5.95 30.53 23.02
C VAL A 467 -6.25 32.03 22.91
N LYS A 468 -5.87 32.66 21.78
CA LYS A 468 -6.12 34.09 21.55
C LYS A 468 -7.62 34.40 21.45
N GLU A 469 -8.41 33.48 20.91
CA GLU A 469 -9.87 33.57 20.81
C GLU A 469 -10.59 33.24 22.13
N GLY A 470 -9.86 32.88 23.20
CA GLY A 470 -10.41 32.58 24.52
C GLY A 470 -11.20 31.27 24.56
N LEU A 471 -10.92 30.31 23.68
CA LEU A 471 -11.60 29.02 23.67
C LEU A 471 -11.25 28.22 24.92
N LEU A 472 -12.21 27.41 25.39
CA LEU A 472 -12.09 26.55 26.53
C LEU A 472 -11.80 25.10 26.09
N ASP A 473 -11.22 24.33 27.03
CA ASP A 473 -11.10 22.87 26.87
C ASP A 473 -12.43 22.16 27.22
N ASP A 474 -12.44 20.83 27.09
CA ASP A 474 -13.61 20.00 27.35
C ASP A 474 -14.09 20.09 28.83
N ASP A 475 -13.23 20.53 29.75
CA ASP A 475 -13.54 20.78 31.18
C ASP A 475 -14.00 22.23 31.43
N GLY A 476 -14.12 23.06 30.40
CA GLY A 476 -14.50 24.47 30.51
C GLY A 476 -13.39 25.37 31.03
N LYS A 477 -12.11 24.95 30.97
CA LYS A 477 -10.96 25.74 31.39
C LYS A 477 -10.30 26.44 30.21
N PRO A 478 -9.67 27.63 30.42
CA PRO A 478 -8.94 28.29 29.37
C PRO A 478 -7.85 27.41 28.77
N LEU A 479 -7.82 27.34 27.44
CA LEU A 479 -6.79 26.61 26.72
C LEU A 479 -5.39 27.14 27.05
N LYS A 480 -4.43 26.25 27.31
CA LYS A 480 -3.02 26.62 27.46
C LYS A 480 -2.31 26.59 26.09
N PRO A 481 -1.39 27.51 25.82
CA PRO A 481 -0.57 27.48 24.61
C PRO A 481 0.31 26.23 24.57
N PHE A 482 0.61 25.75 23.36
CA PHE A 482 1.65 24.76 23.16
C PHE A 482 3.03 25.44 23.09
N ASP A 483 4.08 24.70 23.43
CA ASP A 483 5.45 25.15 23.17
C ASP A 483 5.67 25.27 21.66
N LYS A 484 6.41 26.32 21.27
CA LYS A 484 6.76 26.54 19.88
C LYS A 484 7.72 25.43 19.41
N PRO A 485 7.40 24.70 18.33
CA PRO A 485 8.31 23.71 17.76
C PRO A 485 9.64 24.34 17.37
N THR A 486 10.73 23.71 17.79
CA THR A 486 12.12 24.04 17.42
C THR A 486 12.59 23.10 16.30
N ASP A 487 13.84 23.24 15.86
CA ASP A 487 14.53 22.32 14.96
C ASP A 487 13.75 22.03 13.65
N LYS A 488 13.44 23.10 12.93
CA LYS A 488 12.74 23.01 11.64
C LYS A 488 13.46 22.05 10.70
N VAL A 489 12.75 20.99 10.29
CA VAL A 489 13.17 20.07 9.24
C VAL A 489 12.37 20.35 7.98
N THR A 490 13.05 20.46 6.85
CA THR A 490 12.44 20.64 5.53
C THR A 490 12.41 19.31 4.76
N LEU A 491 11.50 19.18 3.79
CA LEU A 491 11.48 18.01 2.90
C LEU A 491 12.84 17.80 2.22
N LYS A 492 13.50 18.89 1.79
CA LYS A 492 14.85 18.82 1.19
C LYS A 492 15.89 18.18 2.12
N GLN A 493 15.85 18.50 3.42
CA GLN A 493 16.74 17.88 4.40
C GLN A 493 16.36 16.41 4.64
N GLY A 494 15.08 16.10 4.70
CA GLY A 494 14.60 14.72 4.79
C GLY A 494 15.02 13.86 3.60
N ILE A 495 14.91 14.40 2.37
CA ILE A 495 15.37 13.71 1.14
C ILE A 495 16.88 13.46 1.17
N ALA A 496 17.68 14.41 1.66
CA ALA A 496 19.13 14.21 1.76
C ALA A 496 19.49 13.12 2.78
N LEU A 497 18.75 13.04 3.88
CA LEU A 497 18.91 11.97 4.85
C LEU A 497 18.50 10.63 4.26
N TRP A 498 17.34 10.58 3.60
CA TRP A 498 16.83 9.39 2.93
C TRP A 498 17.80 8.84 1.88
N GLU A 499 18.35 9.71 1.02
CA GLU A 499 19.39 9.30 0.05
C GLU A 499 20.60 8.67 0.73
N LYS A 500 21.08 9.28 1.83
CA LYS A 500 22.22 8.78 2.59
C LYS A 500 21.94 7.39 3.16
N ASP A 501 20.80 7.22 3.83
CA ASP A 501 20.45 5.96 4.52
C ASP A 501 20.18 4.83 3.51
N ILE A 502 19.56 5.14 2.37
CA ILE A 502 19.38 4.20 1.24
C ILE A 502 20.73 3.75 0.67
N LYS A 503 21.66 4.68 0.45
CA LYS A 503 23.01 4.34 -0.06
C LYS A 503 23.78 3.46 0.93
N GLU A 504 23.71 3.80 2.22
CA GLU A 504 24.34 3.00 3.28
C GLU A 504 23.74 1.59 3.35
N TYR A 505 22.41 1.49 3.32
CA TYR A 505 21.72 0.19 3.32
C TYR A 505 22.13 -0.65 2.11
N GLY A 506 22.02 -0.10 0.90
CA GLY A 506 22.37 -0.83 -0.32
C GLY A 506 23.82 -1.33 -0.31
N THR A 507 24.76 -0.51 0.17
CA THR A 507 26.17 -0.91 0.34
C THR A 507 26.31 -2.06 1.33
N ASN A 508 25.60 -2.00 2.45
CA ASN A 508 25.59 -3.06 3.48
C ASN A 508 24.96 -4.37 2.96
N GLN A 509 24.06 -4.30 1.98
CA GLN A 509 23.49 -5.48 1.30
C GLN A 509 24.40 -6.03 0.19
N GLY A 510 25.57 -5.43 -0.05
CA GLY A 510 26.54 -5.91 -1.05
C GLY A 510 26.35 -5.32 -2.45
N PHE A 511 25.51 -4.31 -2.63
CA PHE A 511 25.42 -3.56 -3.88
C PHE A 511 26.56 -2.55 -4.01
N THR A 512 27.02 -2.28 -5.24
CA THR A 512 27.83 -1.12 -5.55
C THR A 512 26.91 0.07 -5.74
N VAL A 513 26.83 0.97 -4.74
CA VAL A 513 25.90 2.10 -4.77
C VAL A 513 26.63 3.41 -5.10
N GLN A 514 26.07 4.18 -6.06
CA GLN A 514 26.60 5.48 -6.50
C GLN A 514 25.62 6.61 -6.17
#